data_9f5b1a2396e053be0bce47396e96a8a5
#
_entry.id   9f5b1a2396e053be0bce47396e96a8a5
#
_cell.length_a   1.000
_cell.length_b   1.000
_cell.length_c   1.000
_cell.angle_alpha   90.00
_cell.angle_beta   90.00
_cell.angle_gamma   90.00
#
_symmetry.space_group_name_H-M   'P 1'
#
loop_
_entity.id
_entity.type
_entity.pdbx_description
1 polymer ?
#
loop_
_entity_poly.entity_id
_entity_poly.type
_entity_poly.pdbx_seq_one_letter_code
_entity_poly.pdbx_strand_id
1 'polypeptide(L)'
;MKVFQLAIIRPQDRETAQPPTLVLSLANQLDSFSFFQRSSVEEFMRFFATTIAERTEVGQRQGITQENYVGYVYRSHARLSVVVVTDKEYPEMVAIELATKISREFEQQFSDAQISGATGPVSFPALQDYIAKYQDPHQANTILKVQRELDETKAVLHKTIEGVLERGEKLDSLVDRSNELSNQSKMFYKTAKKTNSCCIVM
;
A
#
# COMPACT_ATOMS: atom_id res chain seq x y z
N MET A 1 -2.01 14.75 -8.04
CA MET A 1 -0.97 13.74 -7.74
C MET A 1 -0.71 13.78 -6.25
N LYS A 2 -1.05 12.72 -5.50
CA LYS A 2 -0.91 12.67 -4.03
C LYS A 2 -0.52 11.27 -3.57
N VAL A 3 0.36 11.21 -2.56
CA VAL A 3 0.62 9.99 -1.79
C VAL A 3 -0.19 10.09 -0.49
N PHE A 4 -1.06 9.13 -0.24
CA PHE A 4 -1.94 9.12 0.93
C PHE A 4 -1.37 8.29 2.07
N GLN A 5 -0.74 7.16 1.75
CA GLN A 5 -0.21 6.25 2.75
C GLN A 5 1.05 5.54 2.24
N LEU A 6 2.01 5.37 3.13
CA LEU A 6 3.13 4.44 2.99
C LEU A 6 3.02 3.39 4.09
N ALA A 7 3.08 2.12 3.71
CA ALA A 7 2.98 1.01 4.65
C ALA A 7 4.11 0.01 4.42
N ILE A 8 4.78 -0.38 5.50
CA ILE A 8 5.73 -1.49 5.53
C ILE A 8 5.04 -2.64 6.24
N ILE A 9 4.86 -3.75 5.55
CA ILE A 9 4.02 -4.86 5.97
C ILE A 9 4.82 -6.15 5.90
N ARG A 10 4.75 -6.97 6.95
CA ARG A 10 5.10 -8.37 6.90
C ARG A 10 3.82 -9.16 6.60
N PRO A 11 3.63 -9.59 5.33
CA PRO A 11 2.45 -10.38 5.00
C PRO A 11 2.53 -11.77 5.60
N GLN A 12 1.36 -12.36 5.83
CA GLN A 12 1.24 -13.74 6.26
C GLN A 12 1.87 -14.68 5.21
N ASP A 13 2.53 -15.72 5.67
CA ASP A 13 3.00 -16.79 4.82
C ASP A 13 1.80 -17.63 4.36
N ARG A 14 1.64 -17.82 3.04
CA ARG A 14 0.48 -18.49 2.47
C ARG A 14 0.46 -20.00 2.74
N GLU A 15 1.62 -20.61 2.89
CA GLU A 15 1.73 -22.06 3.08
C GLU A 15 1.49 -22.44 4.55
N THR A 16 2.08 -21.68 5.47
CA THR A 16 2.02 -21.97 6.90
C THR A 16 0.92 -21.21 7.64
N ALA A 17 0.36 -20.17 7.01
CA ALA A 17 -0.55 -19.21 7.63
C ALA A 17 0.02 -18.55 8.90
N GLN A 18 1.34 -18.60 9.08
CA GLN A 18 2.05 -18.07 10.25
C GLN A 18 3.35 -17.35 9.83
N PRO A 19 3.80 -16.34 10.53
CA PRO A 19 3.02 -15.55 11.50
C PRO A 19 1.93 -14.72 10.80
N PRO A 20 0.93 -14.18 11.52
CA PRO A 20 -0.13 -13.36 10.93
C PRO A 20 0.45 -12.09 10.29
N THR A 21 -0.27 -11.52 9.31
CA THR A 21 0.10 -10.24 8.71
C THR A 21 0.26 -9.16 9.76
N LEU A 22 1.34 -8.40 9.66
CA LEU A 22 1.64 -7.32 10.59
C LEU A 22 2.07 -6.07 9.83
N VAL A 23 1.44 -4.95 10.12
CA VAL A 23 1.92 -3.63 9.69
C VAL A 23 3.06 -3.22 10.61
N LEU A 24 4.28 -3.23 10.07
CA LEU A 24 5.50 -2.91 10.80
C LEU A 24 5.68 -1.41 10.98
N SER A 25 5.40 -0.63 9.94
CA SER A 25 5.47 0.83 10.02
C SER A 25 4.47 1.46 9.04
N LEU A 26 3.93 2.62 9.42
CA LEU A 26 2.89 3.30 8.67
C LEU A 26 3.13 4.82 8.72
N ALA A 27 2.95 5.49 7.57
CA ALA A 27 2.88 6.94 7.48
C ALA A 27 1.68 7.35 6.63
N ASN A 28 0.94 8.37 7.07
CA ASN A 28 -0.26 8.86 6.42
C ASN A 28 -0.15 10.35 6.11
N GLN A 29 -0.72 10.76 4.97
CA GLN A 29 -0.90 12.16 4.58
C GLN A 29 -2.33 12.36 4.10
N LEU A 30 -3.24 12.60 5.05
CA LEU A 30 -4.69 12.63 4.82
C LEU A 30 -5.31 14.03 4.94
N ASP A 31 -4.52 15.09 4.79
CA ASP A 31 -4.98 16.47 4.94
C ASP A 31 -6.02 16.89 3.88
N SER A 32 -6.06 16.19 2.75
CA SER A 32 -7.07 16.41 1.72
C SER A 32 -8.47 15.89 2.10
N PHE A 33 -8.57 15.09 3.16
CA PHE A 33 -9.85 14.60 3.67
C PHE A 33 -10.33 15.45 4.85
N SER A 34 -11.65 15.56 5.01
CA SER A 34 -12.22 16.23 6.16
C SER A 34 -11.78 15.57 7.47
N PHE A 35 -11.65 16.33 8.52
CA PHE A 35 -11.22 15.83 9.83
C PHE A 35 -12.01 14.59 10.28
N PHE A 36 -13.33 14.60 10.07
CA PHE A 36 -14.22 13.49 10.47
C PHE A 36 -14.05 12.22 9.62
N GLN A 37 -13.47 12.32 8.43
CA GLN A 37 -13.26 11.19 7.53
C GLN A 37 -11.88 10.55 7.68
N ARG A 38 -10.89 11.27 8.23
CA ARG A 38 -9.48 10.84 8.23
C ARG A 38 -9.28 9.47 8.86
N SER A 39 -9.90 9.21 10.01
CA SER A 39 -9.80 7.91 10.68
C SER A 39 -10.35 6.77 9.83
N SER A 40 -11.53 6.98 9.22
CA SER A 40 -12.14 5.96 8.36
C SER A 40 -11.34 5.71 7.08
N VAL A 41 -10.76 6.77 6.51
CA VAL A 41 -9.88 6.67 5.33
C VAL A 41 -8.59 5.92 5.69
N GLU A 42 -7.98 6.25 6.84
CA GLU A 42 -6.77 5.58 7.32
C GLU A 42 -7.00 4.08 7.52
N GLU A 43 -8.07 3.71 8.21
CA GLU A 43 -8.41 2.30 8.42
C GLU A 43 -8.63 1.56 7.09
N PHE A 44 -9.37 2.19 6.16
CA PHE A 44 -9.62 1.59 4.86
C PHE A 44 -8.35 1.45 4.02
N MET A 45 -7.50 2.48 3.99
CA MET A 45 -6.24 2.42 3.25
C MET A 45 -5.28 1.38 3.84
N ARG A 46 -5.22 1.24 5.17
CA ARG A 46 -4.45 0.20 5.84
C ARG A 46 -4.98 -1.19 5.47
N PHE A 47 -6.29 -1.40 5.53
CA PHE A 47 -6.93 -2.64 5.10
C PHE A 47 -6.64 -2.96 3.62
N PHE A 48 -6.74 -1.97 2.73
CA PHE A 48 -6.40 -2.13 1.33
C PHE A 48 -4.93 -2.50 1.14
N ALA A 49 -4.02 -1.81 1.84
CA ALA A 49 -2.59 -2.09 1.77
C ALA A 49 -2.23 -3.50 2.26
N THR A 50 -2.81 -3.98 3.38
CA THR A 50 -2.60 -5.34 3.87
C THR A 50 -3.17 -6.37 2.91
N THR A 51 -4.36 -6.13 2.37
CA THR A 51 -5.01 -7.01 1.38
C THR A 51 -4.13 -7.23 0.14
N ILE A 52 -3.60 -6.15 -0.45
CA ILE A 52 -2.75 -6.28 -1.65
C ILE A 52 -1.36 -6.84 -1.34
N ALA A 53 -0.80 -6.55 -0.17
CA ALA A 53 0.49 -7.10 0.25
C ALA A 53 0.45 -8.63 0.37
N GLU A 54 -0.62 -9.18 0.95
CA GLU A 54 -0.83 -10.63 1.08
C GLU A 54 -0.98 -11.33 -0.28
N ARG A 55 -1.55 -10.64 -1.27
CA ARG A 55 -1.85 -11.19 -2.60
C ARG A 55 -0.77 -10.93 -3.64
N THR A 56 0.30 -10.27 -3.26
CA THR A 56 1.48 -10.07 -4.12
C THR A 56 2.48 -11.20 -3.88
N GLU A 57 3.01 -11.79 -4.94
CA GLU A 57 4.04 -12.83 -4.84
C GLU A 57 5.42 -12.23 -4.58
N VAL A 58 6.32 -13.04 -4.01
CA VAL A 58 7.69 -12.64 -3.70
C VAL A 58 8.42 -12.20 -4.98
N GLY A 59 9.13 -11.09 -4.91
CA GLY A 59 9.86 -10.48 -6.01
C GLY A 59 9.00 -9.65 -6.97
N GLN A 60 7.67 -9.67 -6.84
CA GLN A 60 6.77 -8.95 -7.74
C GLN A 60 6.58 -7.47 -7.37
N ARG A 61 6.32 -6.70 -8.42
CA ARG A 61 5.86 -5.32 -8.37
C ARG A 61 4.49 -5.23 -9.03
N GLN A 62 3.51 -4.66 -8.34
CA GLN A 62 2.15 -4.56 -8.85
C GLN A 62 1.58 -3.15 -8.58
N GLY A 63 0.81 -2.65 -9.56
CA GLY A 63 -0.08 -1.51 -9.40
C GLY A 63 -1.52 -2.01 -9.36
N ILE A 64 -2.19 -1.88 -8.21
CA ILE A 64 -3.53 -2.40 -7.99
C ILE A 64 -4.49 -1.23 -7.83
N THR A 65 -5.42 -1.11 -8.78
CA THR A 65 -6.41 -0.04 -8.81
C THR A 65 -7.65 -0.42 -8.02
N GLN A 66 -8.09 0.50 -7.14
CA GLN A 66 -9.36 0.45 -6.44
C GLN A 66 -10.03 1.82 -6.50
N GLU A 67 -11.14 1.93 -7.24
CA GLU A 67 -11.86 3.20 -7.42
C GLU A 67 -10.91 4.34 -7.86
N ASN A 68 -10.72 5.36 -7.06
CA ASN A 68 -9.86 6.52 -7.35
C ASN A 68 -8.44 6.39 -6.78
N TYR A 69 -8.09 5.24 -6.21
CA TYR A 69 -6.79 4.98 -5.59
C TYR A 69 -6.02 3.91 -6.34
N VAL A 70 -4.70 3.98 -6.25
CA VAL A 70 -3.81 2.93 -6.71
C VAL A 70 -2.88 2.56 -5.56
N GLY A 71 -2.81 1.27 -5.25
CA GLY A 71 -1.82 0.71 -4.33
C GLY A 71 -0.67 0.12 -5.14
N TYR A 72 0.49 0.76 -5.10
CA TYR A 72 1.71 0.20 -5.68
C TYR A 72 2.42 -0.62 -4.62
N VAL A 73 2.63 -1.90 -4.91
CA VAL A 73 3.24 -2.83 -3.97
C VAL A 73 4.50 -3.45 -4.56
N TYR A 74 5.53 -3.51 -3.74
CA TYR A 74 6.73 -4.32 -3.97
C TYR A 74 6.89 -5.31 -2.83
N ARG A 75 6.93 -6.61 -3.15
CA ARG A 75 7.23 -7.67 -2.18
C ARG A 75 8.65 -8.17 -2.37
N SER A 76 9.48 -7.96 -1.37
CA SER A 76 10.87 -8.41 -1.36
C SER A 76 11.01 -9.90 -1.02
N HIS A 77 12.22 -10.44 -1.21
CA HIS A 77 12.54 -11.81 -0.81
C HIS A 77 12.66 -11.98 0.71
N ALA A 78 12.84 -10.90 1.46
CA ALA A 78 12.95 -10.87 2.92
C ALA A 78 11.58 -10.88 3.65
N ARG A 79 10.53 -11.42 3.03
CA ARG A 79 9.16 -11.48 3.58
C ARG A 79 8.59 -10.10 3.93
N LEU A 80 9.00 -9.08 3.21
CA LEU A 80 8.58 -7.71 3.41
C LEU A 80 7.79 -7.23 2.19
N SER A 81 6.70 -6.52 2.42
CA SER A 81 5.96 -5.79 1.39
C SER A 81 5.94 -4.31 1.73
N VAL A 82 6.28 -3.47 0.77
CA VAL A 82 6.10 -2.02 0.88
C VAL A 82 4.98 -1.61 -0.05
N VAL A 83 4.01 -0.89 0.49
CA VAL A 83 2.84 -0.39 -0.24
C VAL A 83 2.83 1.13 -0.22
N VAL A 84 2.65 1.71 -1.40
CA VAL A 84 2.48 3.15 -1.63
C VAL A 84 1.07 3.36 -2.16
N VAL A 85 0.19 3.98 -1.37
CA VAL A 85 -1.18 4.29 -1.79
C VAL A 85 -1.25 5.73 -2.30
N THR A 86 -1.70 5.89 -3.54
CA THR A 86 -1.73 7.17 -4.26
C THR A 86 -3.07 7.42 -4.93
N ASP A 87 -3.26 8.62 -5.48
CA ASP A 87 -4.29 8.85 -6.50
C ASP A 87 -3.87 8.25 -7.86
N LYS A 88 -4.82 8.17 -8.80
CA LYS A 88 -4.60 7.62 -10.14
C LYS A 88 -3.65 8.44 -11.02
N GLU A 89 -3.44 9.70 -10.70
CA GLU A 89 -2.61 10.60 -11.47
C GLU A 89 -1.13 10.51 -11.08
N TYR A 90 -0.83 9.82 -9.97
CA TYR A 90 0.54 9.71 -9.46
C TYR A 90 1.40 8.82 -10.39
N PRO A 91 2.63 9.26 -10.76
CA PRO A 91 3.48 8.50 -11.66
C PRO A 91 3.89 7.16 -11.06
N GLU A 92 3.52 6.07 -11.74
CA GLU A 92 3.78 4.69 -11.34
C GLU A 92 5.25 4.42 -11.04
N MET A 93 6.14 4.81 -11.95
CA MET A 93 7.58 4.57 -11.78
C MET A 93 8.12 5.19 -10.48
N VAL A 94 7.63 6.40 -10.13
CA VAL A 94 8.02 7.07 -8.89
C VAL A 94 7.53 6.29 -7.67
N ALA A 95 6.30 5.79 -7.69
CA ALA A 95 5.72 5.02 -6.59
C ALA A 95 6.44 3.68 -6.39
N ILE A 96 6.73 2.94 -7.47
CA ILE A 96 7.42 1.65 -7.40
C ILE A 96 8.89 1.81 -6.97
N GLU A 97 9.57 2.84 -7.46
CA GLU A 97 10.94 3.14 -7.03
C GLU A 97 10.97 3.54 -5.55
N LEU A 98 9.99 4.33 -5.10
CA LEU A 98 9.83 4.66 -3.68
C LEU A 98 9.64 3.39 -2.84
N ALA A 99 8.73 2.49 -3.24
CA ALA A 99 8.50 1.23 -2.55
C ALA A 99 9.78 0.38 -2.47
N THR A 100 10.52 0.30 -3.58
CA THR A 100 11.79 -0.47 -3.66
C THR A 100 12.86 0.14 -2.76
N LYS A 101 12.97 1.49 -2.75
CA LYS A 101 13.92 2.21 -1.92
C LYS A 101 13.63 2.01 -0.42
N ILE A 102 12.38 2.18 -0.01
CA ILE A 102 11.96 1.97 1.38
C ILE A 102 12.25 0.53 1.82
N SER A 103 11.93 -0.47 0.97
CA SER A 103 12.23 -1.88 1.26
C SER A 103 13.71 -2.10 1.53
N ARG A 104 14.57 -1.60 0.63
CA ARG A 104 16.02 -1.75 0.74
C ARG A 104 16.57 -1.09 2.02
N GLU A 105 16.16 0.12 2.34
CA GLU A 105 16.60 0.83 3.54
C GLU A 105 16.11 0.17 4.83
N PHE A 106 14.87 -0.33 4.83
CA PHE A 106 14.33 -1.05 5.97
C PHE A 106 15.09 -2.36 6.21
N GLU A 107 15.38 -3.13 5.16
CA GLU A 107 16.16 -4.38 5.21
C GLU A 107 17.63 -4.16 5.62
N GLN A 108 18.19 -2.99 5.35
CA GLN A 108 19.52 -2.61 5.85
C GLN A 108 19.52 -2.30 7.35
N GLN A 109 18.41 -1.77 7.88
CA GLN A 109 18.29 -1.40 9.28
C GLN A 109 17.82 -2.56 10.16
N PHE A 110 17.00 -3.46 9.63
CA PHE A 110 16.39 -4.57 10.37
C PHE A 110 16.75 -5.90 9.71
N SER A 111 17.30 -6.83 10.48
CA SER A 111 17.59 -8.18 9.98
C SER A 111 16.33 -9.01 9.74
N ASP A 112 16.42 -10.03 8.91
CA ASP A 112 15.31 -10.97 8.63
C ASP A 112 14.74 -11.59 9.91
N ALA A 113 15.58 -11.86 10.90
CA ALA A 113 15.16 -12.39 12.20
C ALA A 113 14.32 -11.37 12.98
N GLN A 114 14.68 -10.09 12.94
CA GLN A 114 13.90 -9.01 13.57
C GLN A 114 12.56 -8.79 12.85
N ILE A 115 12.55 -8.81 11.51
CA ILE A 115 11.33 -8.68 10.71
C ILE A 115 10.38 -9.85 10.98
N SER A 116 10.90 -11.09 10.93
CA SER A 116 10.09 -12.30 11.13
C SER A 116 9.59 -12.46 12.56
N GLY A 117 10.41 -12.09 13.54
CA GLY A 117 10.10 -12.17 14.98
C GLY A 117 9.30 -10.98 15.53
N ALA A 118 9.02 -9.95 14.71
CA ALA A 118 8.27 -8.79 15.17
C ALA A 118 6.85 -9.17 15.61
N THR A 119 6.45 -8.70 16.79
CA THR A 119 5.11 -8.91 17.36
C THR A 119 4.26 -7.63 17.38
N GLY A 120 4.83 -6.51 16.94
CA GLY A 120 4.18 -5.20 16.89
C GLY A 120 4.88 -4.24 15.93
N PRO A 121 4.37 -3.01 15.80
CA PRO A 121 4.97 -1.99 14.96
C PRO A 121 6.42 -1.69 15.33
N VAL A 122 7.21 -1.37 14.31
CA VAL A 122 8.64 -1.03 14.42
C VAL A 122 8.82 0.44 14.06
N SER A 123 9.64 1.16 14.84
CA SER A 123 9.89 2.57 14.57
C SER A 123 10.81 2.74 13.36
N PHE A 124 10.27 3.37 12.32
CA PHE A 124 11.01 3.74 11.11
C PHE A 124 10.69 5.19 10.73
N PRO A 125 11.30 6.18 11.40
CA PRO A 125 10.97 7.61 11.24
C PRO A 125 11.12 8.12 9.81
N ALA A 126 12.06 7.58 9.04
CA ALA A 126 12.28 7.93 7.63
C ALA A 126 11.01 7.81 6.77
N LEU A 127 10.02 6.99 7.18
CA LEU A 127 8.78 6.82 6.43
C LEU A 127 7.96 8.12 6.39
N GLN A 128 7.99 8.90 7.49
CA GLN A 128 7.31 10.19 7.56
C GLN A 128 7.99 11.23 6.66
N ASP A 129 9.31 11.22 6.59
CA ASP A 129 10.07 12.10 5.69
C ASP A 129 9.80 11.75 4.22
N TYR A 130 9.70 10.45 3.91
CA TYR A 130 9.37 10.00 2.57
C TYR A 130 7.98 10.46 2.14
N ILE A 131 6.94 10.28 2.97
CA ILE A 131 5.60 10.66 2.57
C ILE A 131 5.49 12.17 2.33
N ALA A 132 6.16 12.99 3.13
CA ALA A 132 6.19 14.44 2.95
C ALA A 132 6.91 14.84 1.64
N LYS A 133 8.07 14.23 1.36
CA LYS A 133 8.92 14.57 0.22
C LYS A 133 8.34 14.13 -1.11
N TYR A 134 7.65 12.98 -1.15
CA TYR A 134 7.11 12.40 -2.36
C TYR A 134 5.70 12.88 -2.69
N GLN A 135 5.17 13.90 -1.99
CA GLN A 135 3.95 14.61 -2.42
C GLN A 135 4.14 15.36 -3.75
N ASP A 136 5.37 15.80 -4.04
CA ASP A 136 5.72 16.37 -5.34
C ASP A 136 6.59 15.37 -6.14
N PRO A 137 5.99 14.64 -7.11
CA PRO A 137 6.72 13.66 -7.91
C PRO A 137 7.79 14.26 -8.82
N HIS A 138 7.73 15.58 -9.12
CA HIS A 138 8.76 16.25 -9.92
C HIS A 138 10.06 16.42 -9.13
N GLN A 139 9.98 16.78 -7.85
CA GLN A 139 11.14 16.82 -6.96
C GLN A 139 11.70 15.42 -6.72
N ALA A 140 10.82 14.42 -6.57
CA ALA A 140 11.22 13.03 -6.45
C ALA A 140 11.97 12.52 -7.71
N ASN A 141 11.51 12.88 -8.90
CA ASN A 141 12.13 12.47 -10.18
C ASN A 141 13.60 12.93 -10.33
N THR A 142 13.96 14.08 -9.75
CA THR A 142 15.35 14.56 -9.77
C THR A 142 16.26 13.67 -8.93
N ILE A 143 15.75 13.11 -7.82
CA ILE A 143 16.49 12.19 -6.94
C ILE A 143 16.58 10.80 -7.57
N LEU A 144 15.55 10.36 -8.28
CA LEU A 144 15.44 9.05 -8.91
C LEU A 144 16.25 8.94 -10.22
N LYS A 145 16.48 10.05 -10.93
CA LYS A 145 17.35 10.05 -12.13
C LYS A 145 18.76 9.57 -11.84
N VAL A 146 19.27 9.81 -10.65
CA VAL A 146 20.60 9.38 -10.22
C VAL A 146 20.64 7.87 -9.90
N GLN A 147 19.51 7.25 -9.58
CA GLN A 147 19.43 5.81 -9.24
C GLN A 147 19.01 4.91 -10.42
N ARG A 148 18.47 5.48 -11.50
CA ARG A 148 17.99 4.73 -12.69
C ARG A 148 19.08 3.96 -13.44
N GLU A 149 20.34 4.27 -13.22
CA GLU A 149 21.46 3.57 -13.89
C GLU A 149 21.74 2.18 -13.31
N LEU A 150 21.06 1.75 -12.24
CA LEU A 150 21.41 0.53 -11.50
C LEU A 150 20.34 -0.58 -11.47
N ASP A 151 19.11 -0.33 -11.86
CA ASP A 151 18.07 -1.39 -11.84
C ASP A 151 17.34 -1.47 -13.20
N GLU A 152 17.63 -2.55 -13.95
CA GLU A 152 16.87 -2.96 -15.13
C GLU A 152 15.36 -2.99 -14.80
N THR A 153 14.58 -2.39 -15.67
CA THR A 153 13.11 -2.28 -15.65
C THR A 153 12.43 -3.63 -15.38
N LYS A 154 12.23 -3.97 -14.11
CA LYS A 154 11.34 -5.09 -13.76
C LYS A 154 9.91 -4.66 -14.04
N ALA A 155 9.22 -5.45 -14.85
CA ALA A 155 7.85 -5.16 -15.27
C ALA A 155 6.92 -4.99 -14.05
N VAL A 156 6.10 -3.94 -14.09
CA VAL A 156 5.02 -3.72 -13.13
C VAL A 156 3.76 -4.39 -13.67
N LEU A 157 3.12 -5.21 -12.85
CA LEU A 157 1.85 -5.87 -13.22
C LEU A 157 0.70 -4.97 -12.81
N HIS A 158 -0.16 -4.61 -13.78
CA HIS A 158 -1.36 -3.83 -13.49
C HIS A 158 -2.57 -4.75 -13.30
N LYS A 159 -3.27 -4.57 -12.19
CA LYS A 159 -4.48 -5.32 -11.87
C LYS A 159 -5.51 -4.40 -11.22
N THR A 160 -6.78 -4.78 -11.30
CA THR A 160 -7.80 -4.26 -10.40
C THR A 160 -7.78 -5.05 -9.10
N ILE A 161 -8.38 -4.52 -8.04
CA ILE A 161 -8.45 -5.25 -6.78
C ILE A 161 -9.18 -6.59 -6.95
N GLU A 162 -10.24 -6.65 -7.75
CA GLU A 162 -10.95 -7.90 -8.05
C GLU A 162 -10.07 -8.93 -8.77
N GLY A 163 -9.10 -8.46 -9.58
CA GLY A 163 -8.14 -9.31 -10.30
C GLY A 163 -7.06 -9.95 -9.43
N VAL A 164 -6.90 -9.50 -8.18
CA VAL A 164 -5.95 -10.07 -7.21
C VAL A 164 -6.62 -10.85 -6.08
N LEU A 165 -7.95 -10.71 -5.94
CA LEU A 165 -8.73 -11.50 -4.99
C LEU A 165 -8.86 -12.96 -5.45
N GLU A 166 -9.14 -13.86 -4.53
CA GLU A 166 -9.36 -15.25 -4.85
C GLU A 166 -10.65 -15.44 -5.69
N ARG A 167 -10.70 -16.52 -6.46
CA ARG A 167 -11.85 -16.79 -7.32
C ARG A 167 -13.15 -16.86 -6.52
N GLY A 168 -14.08 -15.93 -6.82
CA GLY A 168 -15.37 -15.82 -6.11
C GLY A 168 -15.34 -14.91 -4.89
N GLU A 169 -14.16 -14.38 -4.51
CA GLU A 169 -14.04 -13.39 -3.45
C GLU A 169 -14.36 -11.99 -4.00
N LYS A 170 -15.03 -11.17 -3.20
CA LYS A 170 -15.34 -9.76 -3.53
C LYS A 170 -14.81 -8.86 -2.42
N LEU A 171 -14.29 -7.69 -2.81
CA LEU A 171 -13.82 -6.71 -1.83
C LEU A 171 -14.91 -6.31 -0.83
N ASP A 172 -16.17 -6.17 -1.28
CA ASP A 172 -17.30 -5.88 -0.40
C ASP A 172 -17.45 -6.92 0.73
N SER A 173 -17.31 -8.20 0.37
CA SER A 173 -17.39 -9.30 1.35
C SER A 173 -16.21 -9.30 2.31
N LEU A 174 -15.01 -8.92 1.87
CA LEU A 174 -13.84 -8.76 2.72
C LEU A 174 -14.02 -7.60 3.69
N VAL A 175 -14.50 -6.45 3.21
CA VAL A 175 -14.82 -5.28 4.04
C VAL A 175 -15.85 -5.64 5.10
N ASP A 176 -16.93 -6.32 4.74
CA ASP A 176 -18.00 -6.69 5.68
C ASP A 176 -17.50 -7.66 6.76
N ARG A 177 -16.64 -8.63 6.41
CA ARG A 177 -16.10 -9.64 7.33
C ARG A 177 -14.89 -9.16 8.13
N SER A 178 -14.26 -8.04 7.74
CA SER A 178 -13.06 -7.54 8.42
C SER A 178 -13.37 -7.14 9.86
N ASN A 179 -12.59 -7.65 10.80
CA ASN A 179 -12.59 -7.22 12.20
C ASN A 179 -11.69 -6.00 12.44
N GLU A 180 -10.85 -5.65 11.47
CA GLU A 180 -9.93 -4.50 11.53
C GLU A 180 -10.60 -3.18 11.16
N LEU A 181 -11.73 -3.24 10.42
CA LEU A 181 -12.49 -2.07 10.01
C LEU A 181 -13.62 -1.78 11.00
N SER A 182 -13.65 -0.56 11.50
CA SER A 182 -14.79 -0.04 12.26
C SER A 182 -16.06 0.02 11.40
N ASN A 183 -17.23 0.04 12.03
CA ASN A 183 -18.49 0.22 11.32
C ASN A 183 -18.52 1.53 10.52
N GLN A 184 -17.86 2.57 11.02
CA GLN A 184 -17.76 3.86 10.35
C GLN A 184 -16.94 3.75 9.06
N SER A 185 -15.82 3.02 9.08
CA SER A 185 -14.97 2.79 7.91
C SER A 185 -15.66 1.92 6.86
N LYS A 186 -16.42 0.90 7.29
CA LYS A 186 -17.26 0.11 6.38
C LYS A 186 -18.35 0.96 5.71
N MET A 187 -18.99 1.85 6.46
CA MET A 187 -19.97 2.79 5.92
C MET A 187 -19.33 3.81 4.96
N PHE A 188 -18.15 4.33 5.32
CA PHE A 188 -17.40 5.23 4.44
C PHE A 188 -17.10 4.58 3.09
N TYR A 189 -16.58 3.37 3.08
CA TYR A 189 -16.33 2.60 1.85
C TYR A 189 -17.59 2.44 1.00
N LYS A 190 -18.72 2.00 1.60
CA LYS A 190 -19.98 1.81 0.89
C LYS A 190 -20.54 3.12 0.31
N THR A 191 -20.36 4.23 1.03
CA THR A 191 -20.81 5.56 0.56
C THR A 191 -19.93 6.06 -0.58
N ALA A 192 -18.61 5.95 -0.47
CA ALA A 192 -17.67 6.33 -1.52
C ALA A 192 -17.94 5.57 -2.82
N LYS A 193 -18.19 4.26 -2.73
CA LYS A 193 -18.54 3.41 -3.87
C LYS A 193 -19.85 3.85 -4.55
N LYS A 194 -20.89 4.20 -3.79
CA LYS A 194 -22.17 4.70 -4.34
C LYS A 194 -21.99 6.03 -5.06
N THR A 195 -21.22 6.95 -4.49
CA THR A 195 -20.98 8.28 -5.09
C THR A 195 -20.26 8.15 -6.42
N ASN A 196 -19.28 7.25 -6.53
CA ASN A 196 -18.55 6.99 -7.77
C ASN A 196 -19.41 6.26 -8.82
N SER A 197 -20.36 5.42 -8.42
CA SER A 197 -21.25 4.72 -9.37
C SER A 197 -22.34 5.63 -9.96
N CYS A 198 -22.73 6.70 -9.29
CA CYS A 198 -23.73 7.66 -9.83
C CYS A 198 -23.20 8.53 -10.99
N CYS A 199 -21.89 8.60 -11.20
CA CYS A 199 -21.30 9.39 -12.30
C CYS A 199 -21.13 8.60 -13.62
N ILE A 200 -21.55 7.32 -13.67
CA ILE A 200 -21.38 6.47 -14.88
C ILE A 200 -22.65 6.40 -15.73
N VAL A 201 -23.69 7.12 -15.38
CA VAL A 201 -24.92 7.19 -16.21
C VAL A 201 -25.00 8.55 -16.87
N MET A 202 -24.28 8.73 -17.96
CA MET A 202 -24.65 9.48 -19.16
C MET A 202 -23.80 9.02 -20.32
#